data_1909ea9006735b19911cb6a1685b4df9
#
_entry.id   1909ea9006735b19911cb6a1685b4df9
#
_cell.length_a   1.000
_cell.length_b   1.000
_cell.length_c   1.000
_cell.angle_alpha   90.00
_cell.angle_beta   90.00
_cell.angle_gamma   90.00
#
_symmetry.space_group_name_H-M   'P 1'
#
loop_
_entity.id
_entity.type
_entity.pdbx_description
1 polymer ?
#
loop_
_entity_poly.entity_id
_entity_poly.type
_entity_poly.pdbx_seq_one_letter_code
_entity_poly.pdbx_strand_id
1 'polypeptide(L)'
;MKVLHLGKLCPPNEGGIEIFSFDLIEALNKKGIKADLLCFGENTREDSYNGFKFFACKMNLKLNSAPLSYDYIKTFRKIVKHYDIIHVHSPNPLAEILTLITDKKVIIHWHSDIVRQKISYFLYRPIQQKVLKKADKIIATSPQYLETSEQIKNFKGKAIVIPLGLNPKRLRISEQDLREFDKIKEKINNKKIVLAVGRLVEYKGFEYLVEASQFLKDDTVVLIAGGGPLYETLKNKIEKLNLKDKILLLGRVDNVSVYMKNCDLFCLPSVSRNEAFGLVLVEALYFGKPLVTTNVEGSGMNYVNKHNETGLVVPPKDSKALAEAINTILSNEKL
;
A
#
# COMPACT_ATOMS: atom_id res chain seq x y z
N MET A 1 27.29 0.53 10.79
CA MET A 1 26.00 1.20 11.05
C MET A 1 24.92 0.14 11.21
N LYS A 2 24.15 0.25 12.28
CA LYS A 2 23.05 -0.67 12.60
C LYS A 2 21.74 0.11 12.73
N VAL A 3 20.69 -0.35 12.05
CA VAL A 3 19.37 0.31 12.01
C VAL A 3 18.33 -0.60 12.63
N LEU A 4 17.54 -0.10 13.57
CA LEU A 4 16.36 -0.80 14.09
C LEU A 4 15.12 -0.20 13.44
N HIS A 5 14.44 -0.97 12.61
CA HIS A 5 13.15 -0.61 12.08
C HIS A 5 12.05 -0.92 13.09
N LEU A 6 11.17 0.04 13.32
CA LEU A 6 9.99 -0.12 14.15
C LEU A 6 8.78 -0.25 13.24
N GLY A 7 8.36 -1.50 12.99
CA GLY A 7 7.25 -1.86 12.13
C GLY A 7 5.96 -2.13 12.90
N LYS A 8 4.89 -2.39 12.15
CA LYS A 8 3.57 -2.68 12.72
C LYS A 8 3.35 -4.19 12.88
N LEU A 9 3.33 -4.94 11.80
CA LEU A 9 3.13 -6.39 11.86
C LEU A 9 4.40 -7.13 11.44
N CYS A 10 4.57 -8.33 12.00
CA CYS A 10 5.69 -9.20 11.67
C CYS A 10 5.45 -9.99 10.38
N PRO A 11 6.54 -10.41 9.67
CA PRO A 11 6.41 -11.38 8.60
C PRO A 11 5.69 -12.67 9.08
N PRO A 12 4.91 -13.34 8.22
CA PRO A 12 4.65 -13.05 6.82
C PRO A 12 3.42 -12.17 6.56
N ASN A 13 2.98 -11.36 7.54
CA ASN A 13 1.81 -10.50 7.35
C ASN A 13 2.00 -9.51 6.21
N GLU A 14 1.03 -9.43 5.32
CA GLU A 14 1.08 -8.67 4.09
C GLU A 14 0.13 -7.48 4.12
N GLY A 15 0.70 -6.30 4.27
CA GLY A 15 0.07 -5.01 4.03
C GLY A 15 1.06 -4.14 3.25
N GLY A 16 0.62 -3.09 2.59
CA GLY A 16 1.53 -2.26 1.77
C GLY A 16 2.72 -1.69 2.53
N ILE A 17 2.53 -1.29 3.81
CA ILE A 17 3.60 -0.77 4.67
C ILE A 17 4.53 -1.90 5.10
N GLU A 18 3.98 -3.05 5.48
CA GLU A 18 4.72 -4.23 5.91
C GLU A 18 5.61 -4.73 4.78
N ILE A 19 5.04 -4.97 3.59
CA ILE A 19 5.76 -5.39 2.39
C ILE A 19 6.94 -4.46 2.11
N PHE A 20 6.67 -3.15 2.03
CA PHE A 20 7.71 -2.16 1.78
C PHE A 20 8.79 -2.17 2.85
N SER A 21 8.42 -2.26 4.14
CA SER A 21 9.40 -2.27 5.23
C SER A 21 10.31 -3.50 5.19
N PHE A 22 9.76 -4.68 4.86
CA PHE A 22 10.55 -5.90 4.73
C PHE A 22 11.52 -5.83 3.55
N ASP A 23 11.03 -5.36 2.39
CA ASP A 23 11.86 -5.17 1.20
C ASP A 23 12.98 -4.15 1.43
N LEU A 24 12.70 -3.04 2.14
CA LEU A 24 13.70 -2.05 2.51
C LEU A 24 14.77 -2.64 3.44
N ILE A 25 14.38 -3.39 4.47
CA ILE A 25 15.30 -4.02 5.43
C ILE A 25 16.18 -5.05 4.71
N GLU A 26 15.59 -5.88 3.85
CA GLU A 26 16.33 -6.84 3.03
C GLU A 26 17.35 -6.13 2.12
N ALA A 27 16.95 -5.04 1.47
CA ALA A 27 17.81 -4.26 0.57
C ALA A 27 18.97 -3.60 1.33
N LEU A 28 18.72 -3.06 2.53
CA LEU A 28 19.76 -2.48 3.39
C LEU A 28 20.81 -3.52 3.80
N ASN A 29 20.36 -4.71 4.23
CA ASN A 29 21.27 -5.79 4.60
C ASN A 29 22.12 -6.26 3.42
N LYS A 30 21.56 -6.37 2.20
CA LYS A 30 22.30 -6.67 0.97
C LYS A 30 23.36 -5.62 0.63
N LYS A 31 23.14 -4.38 1.04
CA LYS A 31 24.11 -3.28 0.88
C LYS A 31 25.09 -3.16 2.06
N GLY A 32 25.15 -4.15 2.97
CA GLY A 32 26.06 -4.17 4.12
C GLY A 32 25.63 -3.27 5.29
N ILE A 33 24.42 -2.73 5.28
CA ILE A 33 23.85 -1.99 6.39
C ILE A 33 23.02 -2.96 7.24
N LYS A 34 23.51 -3.29 8.45
CA LYS A 34 22.76 -4.18 9.33
C LYS A 34 21.44 -3.54 9.76
N ALA A 35 20.34 -4.08 9.31
CA ALA A 35 18.99 -3.62 9.61
C ALA A 35 18.13 -4.78 10.14
N ASP A 36 17.51 -4.55 11.29
CA ASP A 36 16.64 -5.51 11.97
C ASP A 36 15.26 -4.88 12.21
N LEU A 37 14.24 -5.70 12.52
CA LEU A 37 12.86 -5.27 12.70
C LEU A 37 12.35 -5.56 14.11
N LEU A 38 11.70 -4.59 14.76
CA LEU A 38 10.83 -4.80 15.92
C LEU A 38 9.37 -4.63 15.48
N CYS A 39 8.52 -5.62 15.74
CA CYS A 39 7.16 -5.67 15.21
C CYS A 39 6.19 -6.38 16.17
N PHE A 40 4.88 -6.25 15.90
CA PHE A 40 3.84 -6.91 16.68
C PHE A 40 3.49 -8.26 16.05
N GLY A 41 3.42 -9.30 16.88
CA GLY A 41 3.06 -10.67 16.52
C GLY A 41 2.05 -11.27 17.46
N GLU A 42 1.71 -12.53 17.22
CA GLU A 42 0.85 -13.32 18.12
C GLU A 42 1.57 -13.72 19.40
N ASN A 43 2.87 -14.01 19.28
CA ASN A 43 3.73 -14.43 20.39
C ASN A 43 5.02 -13.61 20.39
N THR A 44 5.62 -13.45 21.58
CA THR A 44 6.94 -12.82 21.73
C THR A 44 8.02 -13.83 21.40
N ARG A 45 8.80 -13.54 20.32
CA ARG A 45 9.92 -14.38 19.86
C ARG A 45 10.91 -13.56 19.06
N GLU A 46 12.10 -14.11 18.92
CA GLU A 46 13.12 -13.67 17.98
C GLU A 46 13.18 -14.69 16.84
N ASP A 47 13.25 -14.19 15.61
CA ASP A 47 13.23 -15.03 14.41
C ASP A 47 13.93 -14.31 13.25
N SER A 48 14.02 -14.93 12.09
CA SER A 48 14.61 -14.35 10.88
C SER A 48 13.67 -14.47 9.67
N TYR A 49 13.77 -13.52 8.75
CA TYR A 49 13.00 -13.51 7.51
C TYR A 49 13.85 -12.88 6.39
N ASN A 50 13.99 -13.56 5.24
CA ASN A 50 14.74 -13.07 4.08
C ASN A 50 16.12 -12.47 4.41
N GLY A 51 16.85 -13.09 5.38
CA GLY A 51 18.21 -12.67 5.72
C GLY A 51 18.30 -11.52 6.73
N PHE A 52 17.20 -11.04 7.31
CA PHE A 52 17.21 -10.11 8.42
C PHE A 52 16.55 -10.69 9.68
N LYS A 53 16.97 -10.19 10.83
CA LYS A 53 16.45 -10.57 12.13
C LYS A 53 15.23 -9.75 12.48
N PHE A 54 14.21 -10.36 13.10
CA PHE A 54 13.09 -9.63 13.66
C PHE A 54 12.75 -10.07 15.09
N PHE A 55 12.24 -9.11 15.85
CA PHE A 55 11.74 -9.29 17.21
C PHE A 55 10.22 -9.13 17.18
N ALA A 56 9.51 -10.24 17.20
CA ALA A 56 8.06 -10.25 17.34
C ALA A 56 7.70 -10.02 18.81
N CYS A 57 6.72 -9.17 19.06
CA CYS A 57 6.20 -8.89 20.40
C CYS A 57 4.71 -9.16 20.44
N LYS A 58 4.27 -9.97 21.42
CA LYS A 58 2.86 -10.30 21.59
C LYS A 58 2.02 -9.05 21.69
N MET A 59 1.00 -8.93 20.83
CA MET A 59 0.02 -7.85 20.87
C MET A 59 -0.95 -8.11 22.03
N ASN A 60 -1.01 -7.19 23.00
CA ASN A 60 -1.93 -7.32 24.14
C ASN A 60 -3.31 -6.73 23.83
N LEU A 61 -3.34 -5.59 23.12
CA LEU A 61 -4.57 -4.85 22.79
C LEU A 61 -4.41 -4.16 21.44
N LYS A 62 -5.52 -3.95 20.75
CA LYS A 62 -5.58 -3.15 19.53
C LYS A 62 -6.61 -2.06 19.69
N LEU A 63 -6.17 -0.81 19.82
CA LEU A 63 -7.02 0.36 19.98
C LEU A 63 -7.09 1.14 18.66
N ASN A 64 -8.28 1.21 18.04
CA ASN A 64 -8.49 1.95 16.77
C ASN A 64 -7.44 1.65 15.69
N SER A 65 -7.08 0.38 15.51
CA SER A 65 -6.05 -0.13 14.60
C SER A 65 -4.59 0.15 15.02
N ALA A 66 -4.35 0.77 16.18
CA ALA A 66 -3.04 0.90 16.80
C ALA A 66 -2.78 -0.27 17.74
N PRO A 67 -1.78 -1.12 17.49
CA PRO A 67 -1.42 -2.20 18.40
C PRO A 67 -0.72 -1.65 19.64
N LEU A 68 -0.99 -2.25 20.80
CA LEU A 68 -0.33 -1.98 22.06
C LEU A 68 0.27 -3.27 22.60
N SER A 69 1.50 -3.20 23.11
CA SER A 69 2.25 -4.35 23.61
C SER A 69 3.23 -3.92 24.70
N TYR A 70 3.14 -4.57 25.84
CA TYR A 70 4.13 -4.43 26.90
C TYR A 70 5.48 -5.03 26.48
N ASP A 71 5.44 -6.17 25.80
CA ASP A 71 6.66 -6.83 25.31
C ASP A 71 7.40 -5.98 24.28
N TYR A 72 6.67 -5.21 23.45
CA TYR A 72 7.28 -4.29 22.51
C TYR A 72 8.10 -3.20 23.23
N ILE A 73 7.55 -2.62 24.31
CA ILE A 73 8.24 -1.63 25.13
C ILE A 73 9.47 -2.23 25.79
N LYS A 74 9.31 -3.42 26.40
CA LYS A 74 10.38 -4.14 27.10
C LYS A 74 11.51 -4.50 26.14
N THR A 75 11.17 -5.07 24.99
CA THR A 75 12.14 -5.47 23.97
C THR A 75 12.84 -4.25 23.40
N PHE A 76 12.12 -3.18 23.04
CA PHE A 76 12.74 -1.93 22.59
C PHE A 76 13.80 -1.43 23.57
N ARG A 77 13.45 -1.28 24.85
CA ARG A 77 14.39 -0.81 25.89
C ARG A 77 15.64 -1.70 26.03
N LYS A 78 15.46 -3.01 25.86
CA LYS A 78 16.56 -3.99 25.93
C LYS A 78 17.53 -3.86 24.75
N ILE A 79 17.01 -3.69 23.52
CA ILE A 79 17.80 -3.82 22.30
C ILE A 79 18.26 -2.47 21.71
N VAL A 80 17.57 -1.36 21.98
CA VAL A 80 17.82 -0.04 21.35
C VAL A 80 19.27 0.42 21.46
N LYS A 81 19.95 0.12 22.57
CA LYS A 81 21.35 0.47 22.79
C LYS A 81 22.33 -0.13 21.79
N HIS A 82 21.95 -1.21 21.10
CA HIS A 82 22.79 -1.92 20.11
C HIS A 82 22.67 -1.36 18.70
N TYR A 83 21.83 -0.32 18.49
CA TYR A 83 21.58 0.31 17.20
C TYR A 83 22.03 1.76 17.18
N ASP A 84 22.36 2.25 15.99
CA ASP A 84 22.80 3.63 15.76
C ASP A 84 21.61 4.53 15.35
N ILE A 85 20.65 3.95 14.62
CA ILE A 85 19.50 4.65 14.06
C ILE A 85 18.23 3.86 14.37
N ILE A 86 17.18 4.59 14.72
CA ILE A 86 15.80 4.10 14.85
C ILE A 86 15.00 4.60 13.66
N HIS A 87 14.48 3.67 12.85
CA HIS A 87 13.67 3.96 11.66
C HIS A 87 12.23 3.53 11.89
N VAL A 88 11.34 4.48 12.09
CA VAL A 88 9.91 4.22 12.39
C VAL A 88 9.08 4.27 11.13
N HIS A 89 8.27 3.23 10.91
CA HIS A 89 7.24 3.21 9.85
C HIS A 89 5.92 3.75 10.39
N SER A 90 5.64 5.01 10.11
CA SER A 90 4.46 5.75 10.58
C SER A 90 3.24 5.59 9.63
N PRO A 91 2.00 5.45 10.14
CA PRO A 91 1.59 5.64 11.54
C PRO A 91 1.75 4.37 12.40
N ASN A 92 2.46 4.51 13.48
CA ASN A 92 2.61 3.50 14.54
C ASN A 92 2.77 4.20 15.90
N PRO A 93 1.67 4.60 16.57
CA PRO A 93 1.73 5.46 17.75
C PRO A 93 2.64 4.94 18.87
N LEU A 94 2.63 3.63 19.19
CA LEU A 94 3.49 3.09 20.23
C LEU A 94 4.97 3.20 19.85
N ALA A 95 5.33 2.83 18.62
CA ALA A 95 6.69 2.94 18.12
C ALA A 95 7.16 4.41 18.09
N GLU A 96 6.29 5.32 17.66
CA GLU A 96 6.56 6.76 17.62
C GLU A 96 6.85 7.30 19.04
N ILE A 97 6.02 6.96 20.04
CA ILE A 97 6.21 7.37 21.44
C ILE A 97 7.56 6.87 22.00
N LEU A 98 7.95 5.64 21.67
CA LEU A 98 9.22 5.07 22.14
C LEU A 98 10.43 5.84 21.63
N THR A 99 10.33 6.55 20.52
CA THR A 99 11.42 7.42 20.07
C THR A 99 11.72 8.56 21.05
N LEU A 100 10.75 8.99 21.85
CA LEU A 100 10.93 10.08 22.81
C LEU A 100 11.89 9.72 23.97
N ILE A 101 12.07 8.44 24.25
CA ILE A 101 12.88 7.93 25.38
C ILE A 101 14.25 7.40 24.95
N THR A 102 14.67 7.58 23.70
CA THR A 102 15.99 7.17 23.21
C THR A 102 16.84 8.38 22.82
N ASP A 103 18.15 8.29 22.93
CA ASP A 103 19.15 9.26 22.47
C ASP A 103 19.62 9.00 21.03
N LYS A 104 19.15 7.91 20.42
CA LYS A 104 19.53 7.52 19.07
C LYS A 104 18.95 8.45 18.01
N LYS A 105 19.60 8.53 16.85
CA LYS A 105 19.06 9.21 15.67
C LYS A 105 17.75 8.59 15.25
N VAL A 106 16.75 9.40 14.95
CA VAL A 106 15.39 8.98 14.61
C VAL A 106 15.02 9.41 13.20
N ILE A 107 14.65 8.45 12.39
CA ILE A 107 14.05 8.65 11.06
C ILE A 107 12.59 8.23 11.13
N ILE A 108 11.68 9.11 10.71
CA ILE A 108 10.24 8.80 10.58
C ILE A 108 9.93 8.61 9.10
N HIS A 109 9.60 7.40 8.70
CA HIS A 109 9.09 7.12 7.37
C HIS A 109 7.57 7.27 7.36
N TRP A 110 7.10 8.34 6.76
CA TRP A 110 5.71 8.75 6.76
C TRP A 110 4.95 8.12 5.59
N HIS A 111 4.26 7.00 5.86
CA HIS A 111 3.51 6.28 4.82
C HIS A 111 2.11 6.86 4.59
N SER A 112 1.44 7.31 5.65
CA SER A 112 0.11 7.93 5.53
C SER A 112 -0.26 8.75 6.77
N ASP A 113 -1.18 9.69 6.59
CA ASP A 113 -1.82 10.41 7.69
C ASP A 113 -2.79 9.51 8.47
N ILE A 114 -3.04 9.86 9.72
CA ILE A 114 -4.14 9.30 10.49
C ILE A 114 -5.40 10.08 10.12
N VAL A 115 -6.27 9.49 9.27
CA VAL A 115 -7.43 10.19 8.69
C VAL A 115 -8.75 9.80 9.35
N ARG A 116 -8.95 8.50 9.67
CA ARG A 116 -10.24 7.98 10.14
C ARG A 116 -10.49 8.20 11.64
N GLN A 117 -9.46 8.15 12.46
CA GLN A 117 -9.54 8.13 13.91
C GLN A 117 -9.50 9.57 14.49
N LYS A 118 -10.40 10.46 14.08
CA LYS A 118 -10.36 11.90 14.41
C LYS A 118 -10.25 12.19 15.91
N ILE A 119 -11.05 11.53 16.75
CA ILE A 119 -11.06 11.74 18.21
C ILE A 119 -9.76 11.24 18.84
N SER A 120 -9.36 10.01 18.55
CA SER A 120 -8.11 9.44 19.08
C SER A 120 -6.89 10.21 18.57
N TYR A 121 -6.95 10.71 17.34
CA TYR A 121 -5.88 11.52 16.76
C TYR A 121 -5.79 12.88 17.47
N PHE A 122 -6.90 13.51 17.81
CA PHE A 122 -6.89 14.77 18.57
C PHE A 122 -6.11 14.66 19.87
N LEU A 123 -6.30 13.56 20.62
CA LEU A 123 -5.56 13.27 21.84
C LEU A 123 -4.09 12.91 21.58
N TYR A 124 -3.81 12.22 20.49
CA TYR A 124 -2.46 11.79 20.12
C TYR A 124 -1.62 12.91 19.49
N ARG A 125 -2.24 13.85 18.81
CA ARG A 125 -1.57 14.93 18.05
C ARG A 125 -0.48 15.67 18.81
N PRO A 126 -0.63 16.08 20.08
CA PRO A 126 0.43 16.77 20.82
C PRO A 126 1.69 15.90 20.99
N ILE A 127 1.50 14.59 21.19
CA ILE A 127 2.59 13.62 21.32
C ILE A 127 3.28 13.45 19.95
N GLN A 128 2.52 13.28 18.90
CA GLN A 128 3.05 13.16 17.54
C GLN A 128 3.88 14.39 17.14
N GLN A 129 3.44 15.60 17.50
CA GLN A 129 4.23 16.81 17.25
C GLN A 129 5.58 16.80 17.98
N LYS A 130 5.65 16.27 19.22
CA LYS A 130 6.92 16.09 19.95
C LYS A 130 7.82 15.07 19.24
N VAL A 131 7.27 13.95 18.76
CA VAL A 131 7.97 12.94 17.97
C VAL A 131 8.56 13.54 16.70
N LEU A 132 7.74 14.25 15.93
CA LEU A 132 8.16 14.91 14.70
C LEU A 132 9.22 16.00 14.94
N LYS A 133 9.12 16.76 16.05
CA LYS A 133 10.16 17.71 16.46
C LYS A 133 11.48 17.03 16.77
N LYS A 134 11.46 15.88 17.45
CA LYS A 134 12.64 15.12 17.83
C LYS A 134 13.29 14.41 16.64
N ALA A 135 12.51 13.97 15.65
CA ALA A 135 13.03 13.26 14.48
C ALA A 135 14.15 14.05 13.79
N ASP A 136 15.27 13.36 13.46
CA ASP A 136 16.37 13.93 12.68
C ASP A 136 15.99 14.12 11.23
N LYS A 137 15.24 13.16 10.67
CA LYS A 137 14.71 13.19 9.30
C LYS A 137 13.29 12.62 9.24
N ILE A 138 12.50 13.16 8.32
CA ILE A 138 11.19 12.64 7.96
C ILE A 138 11.26 12.26 6.48
N ILE A 139 10.90 11.04 6.14
CA ILE A 139 10.81 10.56 4.75
C ILE A 139 9.34 10.57 4.36
N ALA A 140 8.99 11.34 3.33
CA ALA A 140 7.67 11.31 2.68
C ALA A 140 7.74 10.54 1.37
N THR A 141 6.64 9.91 0.97
CA THR A 141 6.61 9.03 -0.21
C THR A 141 6.42 9.78 -1.52
N SER A 142 5.89 11.01 -1.48
CA SER A 142 5.77 11.88 -2.67
C SER A 142 5.80 13.36 -2.28
N PRO A 143 6.16 14.27 -3.22
CA PRO A 143 6.11 15.71 -2.98
C PRO A 143 4.71 16.18 -2.62
N GLN A 144 3.70 15.74 -3.36
CA GLN A 144 2.29 16.10 -3.13
C GLN A 144 1.82 15.71 -1.73
N TYR A 145 2.23 14.50 -1.28
CA TYR A 145 1.87 14.05 0.06
C TYR A 145 2.50 14.92 1.15
N LEU A 146 3.80 15.28 0.98
CA LEU A 146 4.51 16.16 1.91
C LEU A 146 3.88 17.55 1.99
N GLU A 147 3.47 18.10 0.85
CA GLU A 147 2.92 19.45 0.76
C GLU A 147 1.52 19.58 1.37
N THR A 148 0.70 18.53 1.21
CA THR A 148 -0.72 18.56 1.59
C THR A 148 -1.01 17.88 2.92
N SER A 149 -0.03 17.18 3.53
CA SER A 149 -0.24 16.53 4.83
C SER A 149 -0.29 17.54 5.96
N GLU A 150 -1.47 17.68 6.58
CA GLU A 150 -1.66 18.54 7.76
C GLU A 150 -0.81 18.10 8.98
N GLN A 151 -0.30 16.87 8.94
CA GLN A 151 0.45 16.31 10.05
C GLN A 151 1.95 16.57 9.94
N ILE A 152 2.53 16.61 8.73
CA ILE A 152 3.97 16.79 8.53
C ILE A 152 4.36 18.05 7.75
N LYS A 153 3.43 18.79 7.14
CA LYS A 153 3.75 19.98 6.31
C LYS A 153 4.60 21.04 7.03
N ASN A 154 4.47 21.15 8.35
CA ASN A 154 5.24 22.11 9.17
C ASN A 154 6.67 21.65 9.44
N PHE A 155 7.06 20.47 9.00
CA PHE A 155 8.39 19.88 9.19
C PHE A 155 9.16 19.73 7.88
N LYS A 156 8.80 20.46 6.82
CA LYS A 156 9.45 20.40 5.50
C LYS A 156 10.96 20.61 5.56
N GLY A 157 11.47 21.45 6.47
CA GLY A 157 12.90 21.70 6.63
C GLY A 157 13.77 20.49 6.99
N LYS A 158 13.16 19.42 7.52
CA LYS A 158 13.84 18.15 7.79
C LYS A 158 13.23 16.96 7.04
N ALA A 159 12.23 17.22 6.19
CA ALA A 159 11.62 16.21 5.36
C ALA A 159 12.38 16.04 4.04
N ILE A 160 12.48 14.80 3.58
CA ILE A 160 12.98 14.43 2.25
C ILE A 160 11.95 13.55 1.57
N VAL A 161 11.88 13.63 0.26
CA VAL A 161 11.01 12.74 -0.52
C VAL A 161 11.83 11.57 -1.03
N ILE A 162 11.44 10.36 -0.63
CA ILE A 162 11.97 9.11 -1.15
C ILE A 162 10.77 8.25 -1.55
N PRO A 163 10.47 8.11 -2.85
CA PRO A 163 9.37 7.28 -3.32
C PRO A 163 9.53 5.82 -2.90
N LEU A 164 8.42 5.12 -2.75
CA LEU A 164 8.45 3.70 -2.45
C LEU A 164 9.03 2.92 -3.63
N GLY A 165 10.04 2.13 -3.35
CA GLY A 165 10.61 1.19 -4.29
C GLY A 165 9.90 -0.15 -4.28
N LEU A 166 10.23 -0.98 -5.25
CA LEU A 166 9.67 -2.30 -5.42
C LEU A 166 10.80 -3.35 -5.44
N ASN A 167 10.53 -4.53 -4.92
CA ASN A 167 11.43 -5.68 -4.99
C ASN A 167 11.00 -6.61 -6.13
N PRO A 168 11.74 -6.65 -7.29
CA PRO A 168 11.36 -7.46 -8.43
C PRO A 168 11.26 -8.97 -8.13
N LYS A 169 11.90 -9.44 -7.07
CA LYS A 169 11.83 -10.85 -6.66
C LYS A 169 10.42 -11.26 -6.24
N ARG A 170 9.62 -10.32 -5.73
CA ARG A 170 8.23 -10.55 -5.34
C ARG A 170 7.30 -10.69 -6.53
N LEU A 171 7.72 -10.20 -7.70
CA LEU A 171 6.92 -10.20 -8.92
C LEU A 171 7.23 -11.42 -9.82
N ARG A 172 7.89 -12.44 -9.28
CA ARG A 172 8.16 -13.68 -10.02
C ARG A 172 6.86 -14.45 -10.22
N ILE A 173 6.73 -15.00 -11.41
CA ILE A 173 5.60 -15.80 -11.84
C ILE A 173 6.09 -17.24 -12.02
N SER A 174 5.45 -18.18 -11.35
CA SER A 174 5.72 -19.60 -11.48
C SER A 174 4.89 -20.22 -12.60
N GLU A 175 5.23 -21.44 -12.99
CA GLU A 175 4.40 -22.21 -13.93
C GLU A 175 3.01 -22.53 -13.36
N GLN A 176 2.89 -22.68 -12.05
CA GLN A 176 1.60 -22.87 -11.41
C GLN A 176 0.71 -21.62 -11.54
N ASP A 177 1.28 -20.43 -11.33
CA ASP A 177 0.56 -19.16 -11.52
C ASP A 177 0.03 -19.02 -12.95
N LEU A 178 0.83 -19.42 -13.95
CA LEU A 178 0.41 -19.40 -15.36
C LEU A 178 -0.76 -20.35 -15.61
N ARG A 179 -0.68 -21.60 -15.12
CA ARG A 179 -1.78 -22.56 -15.24
C ARG A 179 -3.08 -22.11 -14.58
N GLU A 180 -2.98 -21.41 -13.44
CA GLU A 180 -4.15 -20.84 -12.76
C GLU A 180 -4.74 -19.67 -13.55
N PHE A 181 -3.90 -18.83 -14.12
CA PHE A 181 -4.34 -17.73 -14.98
C PHE A 181 -4.98 -18.22 -16.28
N ASP A 182 -4.45 -19.28 -16.91
CA ASP A 182 -5.02 -19.85 -18.14
C ASP A 182 -6.48 -20.28 -17.96
N LYS A 183 -6.85 -20.82 -16.79
CA LYS A 183 -8.25 -21.14 -16.46
C LYS A 183 -9.14 -19.91 -16.43
N ILE A 184 -8.60 -18.75 -16.02
CA ILE A 184 -9.33 -17.48 -16.05
C ILE A 184 -9.44 -16.98 -17.51
N LYS A 185 -8.34 -17.08 -18.27
CA LYS A 185 -8.28 -16.67 -19.67
C LYS A 185 -9.31 -17.41 -20.54
N GLU A 186 -9.48 -18.72 -20.34
CA GLU A 186 -10.54 -19.50 -20.99
C GLU A 186 -11.94 -18.97 -20.69
N LYS A 187 -12.22 -18.64 -19.44
CA LYS A 187 -13.52 -18.11 -19.00
C LYS A 187 -13.86 -16.76 -19.61
N ILE A 188 -12.88 -15.91 -19.88
CA ILE A 188 -13.06 -14.55 -20.40
C ILE A 188 -13.03 -14.46 -21.92
N ASN A 189 -12.87 -15.60 -22.64
CA ASN A 189 -12.93 -15.66 -24.10
C ASN A 189 -12.01 -14.63 -24.79
N ASN A 190 -10.76 -14.51 -24.36
CA ASN A 190 -9.77 -13.55 -24.87
C ASN A 190 -10.20 -12.08 -24.89
N LYS A 191 -11.14 -11.67 -24.04
CA LYS A 191 -11.50 -10.26 -23.86
C LYS A 191 -10.30 -9.46 -23.33
N LYS A 192 -10.30 -8.16 -23.58
CA LYS A 192 -9.35 -7.20 -22.99
C LYS A 192 -9.55 -7.11 -21.49
N ILE A 193 -8.47 -7.18 -20.73
CA ILE A 193 -8.48 -7.28 -19.28
C ILE A 193 -8.17 -5.94 -18.63
N VAL A 194 -9.11 -5.39 -17.88
CA VAL A 194 -8.88 -4.33 -16.90
C VAL A 194 -8.66 -4.98 -15.54
N LEU A 195 -7.48 -4.85 -14.98
CA LEU A 195 -7.17 -5.38 -13.65
C LEU A 195 -7.26 -4.30 -12.59
N ALA A 196 -7.90 -4.61 -11.47
CA ALA A 196 -7.89 -3.80 -10.26
C ALA A 196 -7.52 -4.67 -9.05
N VAL A 197 -6.61 -4.18 -8.21
CA VAL A 197 -6.06 -4.96 -7.10
C VAL A 197 -6.08 -4.16 -5.82
N GLY A 198 -6.53 -4.79 -4.74
CA GLY A 198 -6.44 -4.21 -3.42
C GLY A 198 -7.47 -4.73 -2.43
N ARG A 199 -7.32 -4.31 -1.18
CA ARG A 199 -8.30 -4.62 -0.15
C ARG A 199 -9.66 -4.00 -0.48
N LEU A 200 -10.73 -4.77 -0.43
CA LEU A 200 -12.09 -4.31 -0.75
C LEU A 200 -12.67 -3.50 0.43
N VAL A 201 -12.32 -2.20 0.45
CA VAL A 201 -12.75 -1.20 1.44
C VAL A 201 -13.18 0.08 0.72
N GLU A 202 -14.01 0.90 1.36
CA GLU A 202 -14.64 2.08 0.78
C GLU A 202 -13.69 3.02 0.04
N TYR A 203 -12.54 3.36 0.66
CA TYR A 203 -11.63 4.35 0.07
C TYR A 203 -10.96 3.90 -1.23
N LYS A 204 -10.96 2.60 -1.53
CA LYS A 204 -10.44 2.03 -2.78
C LYS A 204 -11.37 2.26 -3.97
N GLY A 205 -12.65 2.59 -3.75
CA GLY A 205 -13.58 3.01 -4.78
C GLY A 205 -13.97 1.94 -5.81
N PHE A 206 -13.81 0.65 -5.50
CA PHE A 206 -14.18 -0.43 -6.43
C PHE A 206 -15.65 -0.41 -6.85
N GLU A 207 -16.52 0.20 -6.04
CA GLU A 207 -17.93 0.40 -6.39
C GLU A 207 -18.12 1.25 -7.66
N TYR A 208 -17.24 2.27 -7.85
CA TYR A 208 -17.26 3.13 -9.03
C TYR A 208 -16.73 2.39 -10.27
N LEU A 209 -15.78 1.47 -10.10
CA LEU A 209 -15.33 0.61 -11.20
C LEU A 209 -16.42 -0.38 -11.62
N VAL A 210 -17.17 -0.95 -10.66
CA VAL A 210 -18.35 -1.79 -10.96
C VAL A 210 -19.37 -1.00 -11.74
N GLU A 211 -19.69 0.24 -11.34
CA GLU A 211 -20.62 1.09 -12.10
C GLU A 211 -20.08 1.46 -13.49
N ALA A 212 -18.79 1.80 -13.59
CA ALA A 212 -18.12 2.11 -14.85
C ALA A 212 -18.22 0.97 -15.87
N SER A 213 -18.23 -0.28 -15.37
CA SER A 213 -18.28 -1.47 -16.23
C SER A 213 -19.55 -1.57 -17.09
N GLN A 214 -20.62 -0.84 -16.74
CA GLN A 214 -21.83 -0.73 -17.58
C GLN A 214 -21.56 -0.04 -18.93
N PHE A 215 -20.55 0.85 -18.96
CA PHE A 215 -20.19 1.68 -20.11
C PHE A 215 -18.94 1.17 -20.85
N LEU A 216 -18.36 0.04 -20.41
CA LEU A 216 -17.24 -0.59 -21.09
C LEU A 216 -17.72 -1.37 -22.32
N LYS A 217 -16.87 -1.46 -23.34
CA LYS A 217 -17.11 -2.24 -24.55
C LYS A 217 -17.31 -3.72 -24.21
N ASP A 218 -18.00 -4.46 -25.09
CA ASP A 218 -18.35 -5.87 -24.84
C ASP A 218 -17.13 -6.82 -24.92
N ASP A 219 -16.06 -6.37 -25.58
CA ASP A 219 -14.78 -7.05 -25.64
C ASP A 219 -13.91 -6.84 -24.41
N THR A 220 -14.43 -6.20 -23.36
CA THR A 220 -13.69 -5.85 -22.13
C THR A 220 -14.24 -6.60 -20.94
N VAL A 221 -13.34 -7.09 -20.08
CA VAL A 221 -13.65 -7.70 -18.79
C VAL A 221 -12.85 -7.04 -17.68
N VAL A 222 -13.46 -6.88 -16.51
CA VAL A 222 -12.82 -6.33 -15.31
C VAL A 222 -12.53 -7.46 -14.34
N LEU A 223 -11.27 -7.63 -13.98
CA LEU A 223 -10.82 -8.54 -12.92
C LEU A 223 -10.54 -7.75 -11.65
N ILE A 224 -11.22 -8.07 -10.55
CA ILE A 224 -10.99 -7.44 -9.24
C ILE A 224 -10.39 -8.48 -8.31
N ALA A 225 -9.10 -8.31 -7.98
CA ALA A 225 -8.37 -9.18 -7.07
C ALA A 225 -8.23 -8.54 -5.69
N GLY A 226 -8.67 -9.25 -4.66
CA GLY A 226 -8.54 -8.83 -3.28
C GLY A 226 -9.70 -9.29 -2.41
N GLY A 227 -9.45 -9.33 -1.11
CA GLY A 227 -10.46 -9.60 -0.09
C GLY A 227 -10.79 -8.35 0.72
N GLY A 228 -11.90 -8.37 1.44
CA GLY A 228 -12.26 -7.27 2.33
C GLY A 228 -13.74 -7.24 2.68
N PRO A 229 -14.15 -6.33 3.59
CA PRO A 229 -15.53 -6.26 4.09
C PRO A 229 -16.56 -5.93 3.00
N LEU A 230 -16.15 -5.33 1.88
CA LEU A 230 -17.07 -4.98 0.79
C LEU A 230 -17.26 -6.11 -0.25
N TYR A 231 -16.68 -7.30 -0.06
CA TYR A 231 -16.76 -8.38 -1.06
C TYR A 231 -18.22 -8.72 -1.42
N GLU A 232 -19.05 -9.01 -0.43
CA GLU A 232 -20.47 -9.35 -0.66
C GLU A 232 -21.27 -8.16 -1.20
N THR A 233 -20.96 -6.93 -0.74
CA THR A 233 -21.60 -5.71 -1.27
C THR A 233 -21.32 -5.52 -2.75
N LEU A 234 -20.07 -5.70 -3.19
CA LEU A 234 -19.69 -5.60 -4.59
C LEU A 234 -20.31 -6.72 -5.43
N LYS A 235 -20.33 -7.95 -4.91
CA LYS A 235 -20.98 -9.10 -5.56
C LYS A 235 -22.46 -8.85 -5.82
N ASN A 236 -23.17 -8.40 -4.80
CA ASN A 236 -24.60 -8.06 -4.93
C ASN A 236 -24.83 -6.90 -5.92
N LYS A 237 -23.94 -5.91 -5.95
CA LYS A 237 -24.01 -4.81 -6.93
C LYS A 237 -23.79 -5.29 -8.36
N ILE A 238 -22.83 -6.19 -8.59
CA ILE A 238 -22.57 -6.82 -9.89
C ILE A 238 -23.79 -7.59 -10.37
N GLU A 239 -24.43 -8.35 -9.49
CA GLU A 239 -25.66 -9.09 -9.82
C GLU A 239 -26.83 -8.16 -10.16
N LYS A 240 -27.04 -7.14 -9.32
CA LYS A 240 -28.13 -6.15 -9.53
C LYS A 240 -28.00 -5.39 -10.85
N LEU A 241 -26.76 -5.14 -11.31
CA LEU A 241 -26.46 -4.44 -12.56
C LEU A 241 -26.32 -5.38 -13.77
N ASN A 242 -26.54 -6.70 -13.60
CA ASN A 242 -26.38 -7.73 -14.64
C ASN A 242 -24.97 -7.73 -15.28
N LEU A 243 -23.90 -7.59 -14.47
CA LEU A 243 -22.51 -7.46 -14.94
C LEU A 243 -21.67 -8.72 -14.72
N LYS A 244 -22.28 -9.90 -14.47
CA LYS A 244 -21.54 -11.16 -14.22
C LYS A 244 -20.63 -11.58 -15.37
N ASP A 245 -20.97 -11.23 -16.62
CA ASP A 245 -20.17 -11.53 -17.81
C ASP A 245 -19.11 -10.46 -18.11
N LYS A 246 -19.13 -9.32 -17.39
CA LYS A 246 -18.17 -8.21 -17.51
C LYS A 246 -17.22 -8.07 -16.33
N ILE A 247 -17.55 -8.64 -15.16
CA ILE A 247 -16.74 -8.50 -13.94
C ILE A 247 -16.55 -9.84 -13.25
N LEU A 248 -15.29 -10.19 -12.98
CA LEU A 248 -14.93 -11.31 -12.13
C LEU A 248 -14.31 -10.81 -10.82
N LEU A 249 -14.97 -11.13 -9.69
CA LEU A 249 -14.38 -10.98 -8.35
C LEU A 249 -13.53 -12.20 -8.05
N LEU A 250 -12.21 -12.06 -8.11
CA LEU A 250 -11.27 -13.17 -7.92
C LEU A 250 -11.09 -13.54 -6.44
N GLY A 251 -11.53 -12.65 -5.52
CA GLY A 251 -11.19 -12.81 -4.12
C GLY A 251 -9.69 -12.61 -3.88
N ARG A 252 -9.17 -13.17 -2.79
CA ARG A 252 -7.74 -13.13 -2.51
C ARG A 252 -7.02 -14.10 -3.45
N VAL A 253 -6.03 -13.61 -4.17
CA VAL A 253 -5.14 -14.41 -5.04
C VAL A 253 -3.74 -14.45 -4.44
N ASP A 254 -3.06 -15.59 -4.59
CA ASP A 254 -1.74 -15.79 -3.98
C ASP A 254 -0.65 -14.98 -4.71
N ASN A 255 -0.71 -14.93 -6.04
CA ASN A 255 0.21 -14.17 -6.84
C ASN A 255 -0.51 -13.25 -7.83
N VAL A 256 -0.50 -11.95 -7.52
CA VAL A 256 -1.12 -10.92 -8.37
C VAL A 256 -0.31 -10.65 -9.64
N SER A 257 0.99 -10.98 -9.65
CA SER A 257 1.92 -10.65 -10.73
C SER A 257 1.52 -11.28 -12.07
N VAL A 258 0.95 -12.49 -12.04
CA VAL A 258 0.50 -13.16 -13.26
C VAL A 258 -0.66 -12.39 -13.91
N TYR A 259 -1.58 -11.84 -13.11
CA TYR A 259 -2.68 -11.01 -13.60
C TYR A 259 -2.17 -9.66 -14.11
N MET A 260 -1.22 -9.02 -13.39
CA MET A 260 -0.59 -7.77 -13.83
C MET A 260 0.15 -7.92 -15.15
N LYS A 261 0.91 -9.01 -15.31
CA LYS A 261 1.63 -9.29 -16.56
C LYS A 261 0.68 -9.45 -17.75
N ASN A 262 -0.49 -10.01 -17.53
CA ASN A 262 -1.41 -10.41 -18.60
C ASN A 262 -2.62 -9.47 -18.76
N CYS A 263 -2.79 -8.44 -17.94
CA CYS A 263 -3.83 -7.45 -18.19
C CYS A 263 -3.41 -6.46 -19.29
N ASP A 264 -4.40 -5.81 -19.90
CA ASP A 264 -4.19 -4.76 -20.89
C ASP A 264 -4.12 -3.38 -20.25
N LEU A 265 -4.74 -3.21 -19.07
CA LEU A 265 -4.80 -1.97 -18.33
C LEU A 265 -4.94 -2.26 -16.82
N PHE A 266 -4.29 -1.43 -16.00
CA PHE A 266 -4.45 -1.47 -14.56
C PHE A 266 -5.26 -0.26 -14.07
N CYS A 267 -6.31 -0.51 -13.27
CA CYS A 267 -7.18 0.52 -12.73
C CYS A 267 -7.10 0.59 -11.20
N LEU A 268 -6.84 1.78 -10.64
CA LEU A 268 -6.92 2.04 -9.20
C LEU A 268 -7.88 3.22 -8.92
N PRO A 269 -9.19 2.95 -8.70
CA PRO A 269 -10.23 3.97 -8.62
C PRO A 269 -10.37 4.56 -7.21
N SER A 270 -9.30 4.67 -6.44
CA SER A 270 -9.33 5.13 -5.04
C SER A 270 -9.91 6.53 -4.90
N VAL A 271 -10.73 6.76 -3.87
CA VAL A 271 -11.50 8.01 -3.70
C VAL A 271 -11.08 8.84 -2.50
N SER A 272 -10.01 8.46 -1.84
CA SER A 272 -9.53 9.13 -0.63
C SER A 272 -8.01 9.07 -0.51
N ARG A 273 -7.41 10.11 0.10
CA ARG A 273 -5.98 10.19 0.41
C ARG A 273 -5.47 9.09 1.38
N ASN A 274 -6.35 8.20 1.86
CA ASN A 274 -5.93 6.96 2.51
C ASN A 274 -5.10 6.07 1.56
N GLU A 275 -5.27 6.23 0.22
CA GLU A 275 -4.32 5.75 -0.77
C GLU A 275 -3.16 6.74 -0.87
N ALA A 276 -2.18 6.57 -0.01
CA ALA A 276 -1.11 7.56 0.15
C ALA A 276 -0.12 7.57 -1.03
N PHE A 277 0.14 6.42 -1.66
CA PHE A 277 1.11 6.29 -2.75
C PHE A 277 0.63 5.39 -3.89
N GLY A 278 0.05 4.24 -3.55
CA GLY A 278 -0.37 3.25 -4.55
C GLY A 278 0.80 2.39 -5.03
N LEU A 279 1.48 1.66 -4.13
CA LEU A 279 2.60 0.78 -4.49
C LEU A 279 2.22 -0.20 -5.62
N VAL A 280 0.97 -0.66 -5.65
CA VAL A 280 0.43 -1.53 -6.70
C VAL A 280 0.47 -0.89 -8.10
N LEU A 281 0.47 0.44 -8.21
CA LEU A 281 0.67 1.15 -9.49
C LEU A 281 2.10 1.00 -9.99
N VAL A 282 3.08 1.03 -9.07
CA VAL A 282 4.49 0.80 -9.42
C VAL A 282 4.69 -0.64 -9.90
N GLU A 283 3.99 -1.60 -9.29
CA GLU A 283 3.99 -3.01 -9.71
C GLU A 283 3.38 -3.16 -11.12
N ALA A 284 2.28 -2.47 -11.42
CA ALA A 284 1.67 -2.48 -12.75
C ALA A 284 2.60 -1.84 -13.81
N LEU A 285 3.25 -0.71 -13.49
CA LEU A 285 4.24 -0.05 -14.37
C LEU A 285 5.47 -0.92 -14.59
N TYR A 286 5.90 -1.73 -13.62
CA TYR A 286 6.98 -2.70 -13.80
C TYR A 286 6.67 -3.71 -14.92
N PHE A 287 5.40 -4.08 -15.08
CA PHE A 287 4.93 -4.92 -16.19
C PHE A 287 4.55 -4.12 -17.45
N GLY A 288 4.86 -2.83 -17.51
CA GLY A 288 4.58 -1.98 -18.66
C GLY A 288 3.09 -1.73 -18.89
N LYS A 289 2.25 -1.76 -17.85
CA LYS A 289 0.80 -1.60 -18.01
C LYS A 289 0.39 -0.13 -17.90
N PRO A 290 -0.43 0.36 -18.87
CA PRO A 290 -1.02 1.69 -18.76
C PRO A 290 -1.98 1.74 -17.55
N LEU A 291 -2.08 2.91 -16.94
CA LEU A 291 -2.82 3.12 -15.71
C LEU A 291 -4.07 3.97 -15.91
N VAL A 292 -5.15 3.64 -15.21
CA VAL A 292 -6.26 4.58 -14.96
C VAL A 292 -6.40 4.77 -13.47
N THR A 293 -6.29 6.02 -13.02
CA THR A 293 -6.39 6.40 -11.61
C THR A 293 -7.28 7.62 -11.42
N THR A 294 -7.59 7.94 -10.19
CA THR A 294 -8.41 9.09 -9.84
C THR A 294 -7.56 10.25 -9.28
N ASN A 295 -8.00 11.49 -9.54
CA ASN A 295 -7.35 12.70 -9.03
C ASN A 295 -7.75 12.97 -7.57
N VAL A 296 -7.16 12.20 -6.65
CA VAL A 296 -7.38 12.41 -5.22
C VAL A 296 -6.37 13.42 -4.69
N GLU A 297 -6.86 14.57 -4.23
CA GLU A 297 -6.01 15.60 -3.66
C GLU A 297 -5.16 15.07 -2.51
N GLY A 298 -3.87 15.37 -2.55
CA GLY A 298 -2.89 14.97 -1.54
C GLY A 298 -2.53 13.48 -1.53
N SER A 299 -3.03 12.68 -2.47
CA SER A 299 -2.53 11.32 -2.70
C SER A 299 -1.27 11.33 -3.56
N GLY A 300 -0.36 10.38 -3.30
CA GLY A 300 0.81 10.15 -4.16
C GLY A 300 0.49 9.36 -5.44
N MET A 301 -0.76 8.96 -5.69
CA MET A 301 -1.11 8.22 -6.91
C MET A 301 -0.74 8.99 -8.18
N ASN A 302 -0.97 10.31 -8.20
CA ASN A 302 -0.67 11.16 -9.37
C ASN A 302 0.84 11.47 -9.51
N TYR A 303 1.64 11.14 -8.52
CA TYR A 303 3.10 11.11 -8.65
C TYR A 303 3.56 9.86 -9.40
N VAL A 304 2.86 8.75 -9.22
CA VAL A 304 3.16 7.47 -9.88
C VAL A 304 2.50 7.42 -11.27
N ASN A 305 1.19 7.74 -11.36
CA ASN A 305 0.47 7.82 -12.63
C ASN A 305 0.44 9.26 -13.13
N LYS A 306 1.28 9.56 -14.09
CA LYS A 306 1.32 10.87 -14.75
C LYS A 306 0.36 10.89 -15.92
N HIS A 307 -0.60 11.81 -15.86
CA HIS A 307 -1.63 11.96 -16.88
C HIS A 307 -1.02 12.16 -18.28
N ASN A 308 -1.47 11.38 -19.26
CA ASN A 308 -0.97 11.30 -20.64
C ASN A 308 0.48 10.81 -20.82
N GLU A 309 1.18 10.39 -19.74
CA GLU A 309 2.52 9.80 -19.85
C GLU A 309 2.49 8.31 -19.50
N THR A 310 1.91 7.94 -18.35
CA THR A 310 1.83 6.56 -17.87
C THR A 310 0.40 6.02 -17.84
N GLY A 311 -0.56 6.87 -18.17
CA GLY A 311 -1.97 6.53 -18.20
C GLY A 311 -2.86 7.77 -18.10
N LEU A 312 -4.12 7.58 -17.71
CA LEU A 312 -5.09 8.65 -17.55
C LEU A 312 -5.49 8.81 -16.08
N VAL A 313 -5.75 10.07 -15.70
CA VAL A 313 -6.21 10.46 -14.37
C VAL A 313 -7.56 11.14 -14.51
N VAL A 314 -8.58 10.64 -13.79
CA VAL A 314 -9.97 11.11 -13.88
C VAL A 314 -10.48 11.62 -12.52
N PRO A 315 -11.60 12.37 -12.45
CA PRO A 315 -12.21 12.75 -11.18
C PRO A 315 -12.55 11.52 -10.31
N PRO A 316 -12.36 11.56 -8.98
CA PRO A 316 -12.81 10.50 -8.10
C PRO A 316 -14.35 10.45 -8.05
N LYS A 317 -14.90 9.24 -7.85
CA LYS A 317 -16.37 8.99 -7.78
C LYS A 317 -17.11 9.30 -9.07
N ASP A 318 -16.43 9.35 -10.20
CA ASP A 318 -17.03 9.53 -11.53
C ASP A 318 -16.87 8.25 -12.36
N SER A 319 -17.90 7.41 -12.31
CA SER A 319 -17.93 6.12 -13.00
C SER A 319 -17.93 6.27 -14.53
N LYS A 320 -18.49 7.37 -15.06
CA LYS A 320 -18.51 7.62 -16.52
C LYS A 320 -17.13 8.04 -17.01
N ALA A 321 -16.51 9.02 -16.35
CA ALA A 321 -15.14 9.44 -16.68
C ALA A 321 -14.15 8.27 -16.56
N LEU A 322 -14.36 7.38 -15.57
CA LEU A 322 -13.55 6.18 -15.41
C LEU A 322 -13.69 5.23 -16.60
N ALA A 323 -14.90 5.00 -17.06
CA ALA A 323 -15.18 4.15 -18.23
C ALA A 323 -14.64 4.76 -19.53
N GLU A 324 -14.79 6.06 -19.73
CA GLU A 324 -14.25 6.77 -20.90
C GLU A 324 -12.72 6.65 -20.97
N ALA A 325 -12.03 6.84 -19.85
CA ALA A 325 -10.58 6.69 -19.77
C ALA A 325 -10.14 5.25 -20.09
N ILE A 326 -10.81 4.26 -19.54
CA ILE A 326 -10.53 2.84 -19.80
C ILE A 326 -10.75 2.54 -21.29
N ASN A 327 -11.90 2.92 -21.86
CA ASN A 327 -12.21 2.71 -23.27
C ASN A 327 -11.21 3.41 -24.20
N THR A 328 -10.76 4.62 -23.84
CA THR A 328 -9.77 5.40 -24.61
C THR A 328 -8.45 4.64 -24.69
N ILE A 329 -7.90 4.20 -23.57
CA ILE A 329 -6.63 3.45 -23.55
C ILE A 329 -6.77 2.12 -24.30
N LEU A 330 -7.83 1.34 -24.02
CA LEU A 330 -8.02 0.04 -24.67
C LEU A 330 -8.32 0.12 -26.18
N SER A 331 -8.72 1.30 -26.69
CA SER A 331 -8.96 1.50 -28.12
C SER A 331 -7.75 2.02 -28.88
N ASN A 332 -6.70 2.46 -28.17
CA ASN A 332 -5.53 3.09 -28.76
C ASN A 332 -4.29 2.21 -28.51
N GLU A 333 -3.87 1.47 -29.54
CA GLU A 333 -2.70 0.56 -29.47
C GLU A 333 -1.35 1.30 -29.33
N LYS A 334 -1.35 2.65 -29.38
CA LYS A 334 -0.13 3.49 -29.32
C LYS A 334 0.08 4.22 -28.00
N LEU A 335 -0.77 3.98 -27.01
CA LEU A 335 -0.64 4.58 -25.67
C LEU A 335 0.09 3.65 -24.69
#